data_ab3317bf3bd73ddebd9371e97aa7d790
#
_entry.id   ab3317bf3bd73ddebd9371e97aa7d790
#
_cell.length_a   1.000
_cell.length_b   1.000
_cell.length_c   1.000
_cell.angle_alpha   90.00
_cell.angle_beta   90.00
_cell.angle_gamma   90.00
#
_symmetry.space_group_name_H-M   'P 1'
#
loop_
_entity.id
_entity.type
_entity.pdbx_description
1 polymer ?
#
loop_
_entity_poly.entity_id
_entity_poly.type
_entity_poly.pdbx_seq_one_letter_code
_entity_poly.pdbx_strand_id
1 'polypeptide(L)'
;MLNSENVLNSAQLEEAIKKFVHTFCQEKHDIHSQKVTWYTDETQSEKIRQIGFPKDGRPVDEVVAEMSEEVYRYRGDANHPRFFGFVPGPASSISWLGDIMTSAYNIHAGGRQLAPMVHCIEQEVLPWPCEQVGFPEHHGGVFVS
;
A
#
# COMPACT_ATOMS: atom_id res chain seq x y z
N MET A 1 16.75 20.45 -15.56
CA MET A 1 17.35 20.52 -14.20
C MET A 1 16.18 20.65 -13.23
N LEU A 2 15.99 19.71 -12.35
CA LEU A 2 15.00 19.82 -11.28
C LEU A 2 15.48 20.92 -10.33
N ASN A 3 14.66 21.94 -10.16
CA ASN A 3 14.96 23.06 -9.29
C ASN A 3 15.06 22.52 -7.85
N SER A 4 16.18 22.79 -7.16
CA SER A 4 16.41 22.31 -5.78
C SER A 4 15.36 22.80 -4.76
N GLU A 5 14.56 23.79 -5.13
CA GLU A 5 13.46 24.31 -4.32
C GLU A 5 12.22 23.41 -4.27
N ASN A 6 12.11 22.44 -5.18
CA ASN A 6 10.97 21.52 -5.27
C ASN A 6 11.24 20.13 -4.65
N VAL A 7 12.36 19.96 -3.94
CA VAL A 7 12.63 18.73 -3.20
C VAL A 7 11.85 18.78 -1.89
N LEU A 8 10.89 17.88 -1.74
CA LEU A 8 10.14 17.68 -0.50
C LEU A 8 11.13 17.53 0.66
N ASN A 9 11.10 18.41 1.65
CA ASN A 9 11.97 18.25 2.81
C ASN A 9 11.46 17.13 3.74
N SER A 10 12.37 16.53 4.50
CA SER A 10 12.06 15.39 5.36
C SER A 10 10.93 15.68 6.37
N ALA A 11 10.83 16.91 6.88
CA ALA A 11 9.80 17.28 7.85
C ALA A 11 8.41 17.35 7.21
N GLN A 12 8.30 17.88 6.00
CA GLN A 12 7.03 17.92 5.26
C GLN A 12 6.57 16.51 4.89
N LEU A 13 7.49 15.64 4.46
CA LEU A 13 7.18 14.23 4.17
C LEU A 13 6.71 13.49 5.43
N GLU A 14 7.43 13.66 6.54
CA GLU A 14 7.08 13.04 7.83
C GLU A 14 5.67 13.46 8.29
N GLU A 15 5.34 14.74 8.19
CA GLU A 15 4.03 15.25 8.57
C GLU A 15 2.91 14.72 7.67
N ALA A 16 3.14 14.67 6.36
CA ALA A 16 2.18 14.10 5.40
C ALA A 16 1.94 12.61 5.67
N ILE A 17 2.98 11.84 5.95
CA ILE A 17 2.87 10.41 6.31
C ILE A 17 2.06 10.25 7.60
N LYS A 18 2.36 11.01 8.65
CA LYS A 18 1.63 10.96 9.92
C LYS A 18 0.15 11.24 9.73
N LYS A 19 -0.18 12.29 8.98
CA LYS A 19 -1.57 12.68 8.68
C LYS A 19 -2.28 11.58 7.90
N PHE A 20 -1.66 11.05 6.86
CA PHE A 20 -2.22 9.94 6.07
C PHE A 20 -2.47 8.71 6.94
N VAL A 21 -1.47 8.27 7.71
CA VAL A 21 -1.58 7.11 8.60
C VAL A 21 -2.72 7.29 9.62
N HIS A 22 -2.80 8.47 10.23
CA HIS A 22 -3.86 8.78 11.18
C HIS A 22 -5.25 8.66 10.53
N THR A 23 -5.45 9.31 9.39
CA THR A 23 -6.73 9.28 8.65
C THR A 23 -7.09 7.86 8.24
N PHE A 24 -6.14 7.11 7.70
CA PHE A 24 -6.35 5.71 7.30
C PHE A 24 -6.73 4.81 8.49
N CYS A 25 -6.08 4.98 9.63
CA CYS A 25 -6.40 4.22 10.84
C CYS A 25 -7.81 4.55 11.37
N GLN A 26 -8.24 5.81 11.28
CA GLN A 26 -9.61 6.21 11.63
C GLN A 26 -10.64 5.56 10.70
N GLU A 27 -10.41 5.58 9.39
CA GLU A 27 -11.27 4.90 8.43
C GLU A 27 -11.40 3.39 8.73
N LYS A 28 -10.29 2.75 9.09
CA LYS A 28 -10.29 1.32 9.45
C LYS A 28 -11.01 1.04 10.76
N HIS A 29 -10.92 1.93 11.75
CA HIS A 29 -11.66 1.83 13.00
C HIS A 29 -13.18 1.87 12.76
N ASP A 30 -13.62 2.75 11.88
CA ASP A 30 -15.02 2.98 11.55
C ASP A 30 -15.53 2.17 10.35
N ILE A 31 -14.84 1.10 9.98
CA ILE A 31 -15.12 0.33 8.75
C ILE A 31 -16.57 -0.15 8.65
N HIS A 32 -17.21 -0.48 9.77
CA HIS A 32 -18.60 -0.93 9.80
C HIS A 32 -19.61 0.14 9.36
N SER A 33 -19.26 1.42 9.52
CA SER A 33 -20.07 2.55 9.10
C SER A 33 -19.82 2.96 7.64
N GLN A 34 -18.73 2.47 7.06
CA GLN A 34 -18.36 2.79 5.68
C GLN A 34 -19.23 2.02 4.67
N LYS A 35 -19.25 2.52 3.44
CA LYS A 35 -19.85 1.77 2.32
C LYS A 35 -18.89 0.68 1.85
N VAL A 36 -19.44 -0.48 1.51
CA VAL A 36 -18.66 -1.60 0.92
C VAL A 36 -18.05 -1.21 -0.43
N THR A 37 -18.78 -0.42 -1.21
CA THR A 37 -18.35 0.04 -2.52
C THR A 37 -18.84 1.46 -2.76
N TRP A 38 -17.95 2.29 -3.26
CA TRP A 38 -18.27 3.63 -3.76
C TRP A 38 -18.18 3.62 -5.27
N TYR A 39 -19.29 3.92 -5.93
CA TYR A 39 -19.34 4.05 -7.38
C TYR A 39 -19.11 5.49 -7.78
N THR A 40 -18.44 5.69 -8.91
CA THR A 40 -18.34 7.00 -9.56
C THR A 40 -19.46 7.16 -10.57
N ASP A 41 -19.85 8.39 -10.82
CA ASP A 41 -20.57 8.78 -12.03
C ASP A 41 -19.61 9.40 -13.06
N GLU A 42 -20.13 9.73 -14.23
CA GLU A 42 -19.33 10.33 -15.29
C GLU A 42 -18.74 11.70 -14.89
N THR A 43 -19.44 12.45 -14.05
CA THR A 43 -18.98 13.77 -13.57
C THR A 43 -17.70 13.66 -12.74
N GLN A 44 -17.62 12.67 -11.84
CA GLN A 44 -16.43 12.42 -11.03
C GLN A 44 -15.27 11.90 -11.88
N SER A 45 -15.57 11.00 -12.82
CA SER A 45 -14.57 10.47 -13.74
C SER A 45 -14.00 11.59 -14.62
N GLU A 46 -14.84 12.50 -15.07
CA GLU A 46 -14.42 13.64 -15.88
C GLU A 46 -13.54 14.64 -15.12
N LYS A 47 -13.81 14.89 -13.84
CA LYS A 47 -12.92 15.71 -12.99
C LYS A 47 -11.48 15.18 -13.00
N ILE A 48 -11.31 13.88 -12.82
CA ILE A 48 -9.97 13.26 -12.83
C ILE A 48 -9.29 13.40 -14.18
N ARG A 49 -10.04 13.20 -15.29
CA ARG A 49 -9.50 13.38 -16.65
C ARG A 49 -9.05 14.82 -16.91
N GLN A 50 -9.75 15.81 -16.34
CA GLN A 50 -9.45 17.22 -16.52
C GLN A 50 -8.24 17.73 -15.73
N ILE A 51 -7.81 17.02 -14.67
CA ILE A 51 -6.61 17.39 -13.91
C ILE A 51 -5.39 17.46 -14.85
N GLY A 52 -5.29 16.54 -15.81
CA GLY A 52 -4.18 16.46 -16.73
C GLY A 52 -2.85 16.17 -16.04
N PHE A 53 -1.76 16.34 -16.76
CA PHE A 53 -0.42 16.22 -16.18
C PHE A 53 0.02 17.57 -15.63
N PRO A 54 0.28 17.69 -14.31
CA PRO A 54 0.67 18.96 -13.70
C PRO A 54 2.04 19.40 -14.22
N LYS A 55 2.17 20.70 -14.53
CA LYS A 55 3.43 21.30 -14.95
C LYS A 55 4.29 21.73 -13.77
N ASP A 56 3.67 22.08 -12.67
CA ASP A 56 4.31 22.57 -11.46
C ASP A 56 4.04 21.60 -10.30
N GLY A 57 4.97 21.60 -9.30
CA GLY A 57 4.78 20.84 -8.07
C GLY A 57 3.66 21.43 -7.23
N ARG A 58 3.01 20.57 -6.43
CA ARG A 58 1.96 20.94 -5.48
C ARG A 58 2.36 20.53 -4.06
N PRO A 59 1.83 21.17 -3.02
CA PRO A 59 2.01 20.72 -1.64
C PRO A 59 1.62 19.24 -1.47
N VAL A 60 2.46 18.47 -0.80
CA VAL A 60 2.28 17.01 -0.68
C VAL A 60 0.99 16.65 0.07
N ASP A 61 0.62 17.43 1.07
CA ASP A 61 -0.59 17.23 1.87
C ASP A 61 -1.87 17.44 1.03
N GLU A 62 -1.87 18.40 0.11
CA GLU A 62 -2.96 18.59 -0.84
C GLU A 62 -3.08 17.40 -1.80
N VAL A 63 -1.95 16.90 -2.32
CA VAL A 63 -1.94 15.74 -3.23
C VAL A 63 -2.42 14.49 -2.50
N VAL A 64 -1.96 14.26 -1.27
CA VAL A 64 -2.39 13.11 -0.46
C VAL A 64 -3.90 13.19 -0.15
N ALA A 65 -4.41 14.37 0.20
CA ALA A 65 -5.84 14.56 0.44
C ALA A 65 -6.66 14.30 -0.81
N GLU A 66 -6.26 14.87 -1.95
CA GLU A 66 -6.93 14.65 -3.24
C GLU A 66 -6.93 13.18 -3.65
N MET A 67 -5.80 12.49 -3.54
CA MET A 67 -5.72 11.06 -3.83
C MET A 67 -6.64 10.24 -2.93
N SER A 68 -6.72 10.57 -1.65
CA SER A 68 -7.56 9.86 -0.69
C SER A 68 -9.06 10.08 -0.98
N GLU A 69 -9.46 11.31 -1.27
CA GLU A 69 -10.86 11.72 -1.41
C GLU A 69 -11.41 11.49 -2.81
N GLU A 70 -10.61 11.75 -3.86
CA GLU A 70 -11.09 11.75 -5.24
C GLU A 70 -10.69 10.47 -6.02
N VAL A 71 -9.75 9.68 -5.50
CA VAL A 71 -9.30 8.44 -6.16
C VAL A 71 -9.58 7.22 -5.29
N TYR A 72 -8.91 7.09 -4.15
CA TYR A 72 -8.97 5.88 -3.33
C TYR A 72 -10.30 5.69 -2.60
N ARG A 73 -11.08 6.74 -2.43
CA ARG A 73 -12.44 6.65 -1.91
C ARG A 73 -13.35 5.80 -2.80
N TYR A 74 -13.18 5.91 -4.13
CA TYR A 74 -14.01 5.20 -5.11
C TYR A 74 -13.45 3.80 -5.38
N ARG A 75 -13.61 2.92 -4.41
CA ARG A 75 -13.14 1.53 -4.46
C ARG A 75 -14.19 0.56 -3.94
N GLY A 76 -14.08 -0.71 -4.32
CA GLY A 76 -14.63 -1.81 -3.55
C GLY A 76 -13.67 -2.12 -2.41
N ASP A 77 -14.11 -2.01 -1.16
CA ASP A 77 -13.24 -2.25 -0.01
C ASP A 77 -13.24 -3.73 0.37
N ALA A 78 -12.24 -4.46 -0.13
CA ALA A 78 -12.05 -5.88 0.18
C ALA A 78 -11.82 -6.17 1.68
N ASN A 79 -11.46 -5.14 2.48
CA ASN A 79 -11.32 -5.28 3.93
C ASN A 79 -12.65 -5.10 4.67
N HIS A 80 -13.70 -4.64 4.00
CA HIS A 80 -15.00 -4.44 4.62
C HIS A 80 -15.66 -5.79 4.97
N PRO A 81 -16.15 -6.01 6.20
CA PRO A 81 -16.69 -7.31 6.64
C PRO A 81 -17.93 -7.79 5.85
N ARG A 82 -18.56 -6.92 5.07
CA ARG A 82 -19.66 -7.24 4.17
C ARG A 82 -19.25 -7.30 2.69
N PHE A 83 -17.93 -7.36 2.40
CA PHE A 83 -17.45 -7.54 1.05
C PHE A 83 -17.39 -9.03 0.70
N PHE A 84 -18.22 -9.49 -0.21
CA PHE A 84 -18.29 -10.89 -0.66
C PHE A 84 -17.97 -11.05 -2.16
N GLY A 85 -17.33 -10.04 -2.74
CA GLY A 85 -16.96 -10.05 -4.16
C GLY A 85 -15.55 -10.56 -4.39
N PHE A 86 -15.35 -11.23 -5.51
CA PHE A 86 -14.04 -11.67 -6.02
C PHE A 86 -13.26 -12.64 -5.08
N VAL A 87 -11.96 -12.78 -5.36
CA VAL A 87 -11.08 -13.74 -4.69
C VAL A 87 -10.16 -13.09 -3.63
N PRO A 88 -9.85 -11.77 -3.65
CA PRO A 88 -8.88 -11.20 -2.73
C PRO A 88 -9.33 -11.31 -1.27
N GLY A 89 -8.44 -11.84 -0.44
CA GLY A 89 -8.61 -11.80 1.01
C GLY A 89 -8.38 -10.39 1.56
N PRO A 90 -8.88 -10.09 2.78
CA PRO A 90 -8.59 -8.83 3.44
C PRO A 90 -7.10 -8.74 3.80
N ALA A 91 -6.51 -7.56 3.59
CA ALA A 91 -5.16 -7.30 4.07
C ALA A 91 -5.12 -7.24 5.60
N SER A 92 -4.14 -7.90 6.21
CA SER A 92 -3.92 -7.76 7.64
C SER A 92 -3.27 -6.41 7.95
N SER A 93 -3.52 -5.87 9.14
CA SER A 93 -2.91 -4.59 9.55
C SER A 93 -1.39 -4.67 9.64
N ILE A 94 -0.85 -5.84 9.97
CA ILE A 94 0.61 -6.03 10.05
C ILE A 94 1.26 -6.14 8.67
N SER A 95 0.58 -6.69 7.66
CA SER A 95 1.11 -6.76 6.30
C SER A 95 1.32 -5.36 5.71
N TRP A 96 0.40 -4.44 5.99
CA TRP A 96 0.55 -3.06 5.58
C TRP A 96 1.80 -2.39 6.14
N LEU A 97 2.14 -2.64 7.42
CA LEU A 97 3.40 -2.16 8.00
C LEU A 97 4.61 -2.78 7.30
N GLY A 98 4.55 -4.07 6.96
CA GLY A 98 5.58 -4.75 6.18
C GLY A 98 5.80 -4.12 4.81
N ASP A 99 4.72 -3.77 4.10
CA ASP A 99 4.79 -3.09 2.80
C ASP A 99 5.41 -1.70 2.90
N ILE A 100 5.07 -0.93 3.94
CA ILE A 100 5.70 0.38 4.20
C ILE A 100 7.22 0.22 4.39
N MET A 101 7.65 -0.75 5.21
CA MET A 101 9.08 -1.01 5.45
C MET A 101 9.78 -1.43 4.15
N THR A 102 9.18 -2.34 3.40
CA THR A 102 9.74 -2.81 2.13
C THR A 102 9.90 -1.67 1.15
N SER A 103 8.89 -0.81 1.02
CA SER A 103 8.91 0.36 0.15
C SER A 103 9.94 1.41 0.58
N ALA A 104 10.05 1.65 1.90
CA ALA A 104 10.97 2.64 2.44
C ALA A 104 12.45 2.21 2.28
N TYR A 105 12.77 0.95 2.53
CA TYR A 105 14.14 0.45 2.38
C TYR A 105 14.49 0.09 0.94
N ASN A 106 13.52 -0.23 0.12
CA ASN A 106 13.65 -0.57 -1.31
C ASN A 106 14.83 -1.51 -1.61
N ILE A 107 14.95 -2.59 -0.83
CA ILE A 107 16.07 -3.53 -0.91
C ILE A 107 15.92 -4.39 -2.17
N HIS A 108 16.97 -4.48 -2.97
CA HIS A 108 17.02 -5.41 -4.10
C HIS A 108 17.24 -6.85 -3.62
N ALA A 109 16.15 -7.61 -3.49
CA ALA A 109 16.18 -8.99 -2.99
C ALA A 109 16.59 -10.06 -4.02
N GLY A 110 16.87 -9.67 -5.26
CA GLY A 110 17.27 -10.59 -6.34
C GLY A 110 18.67 -11.23 -6.20
N GLY A 111 19.40 -10.92 -5.14
CA GLY A 111 20.71 -11.49 -4.89
C GLY A 111 21.06 -11.55 -3.41
N ARG A 112 21.48 -12.74 -2.95
CA ARG A 112 21.90 -12.96 -1.55
C ARG A 112 22.97 -11.98 -1.06
N GLN A 113 23.84 -11.51 -1.95
CA GLN A 113 24.92 -10.58 -1.60
C GLN A 113 24.39 -9.17 -1.28
N LEU A 114 23.27 -8.77 -1.88
CA LEU A 114 22.67 -7.45 -1.70
C LEU A 114 21.66 -7.41 -0.55
N ALA A 115 21.03 -8.55 -0.24
CA ALA A 115 20.03 -8.68 0.81
C ALA A 115 20.23 -9.96 1.64
N PRO A 116 21.39 -10.15 2.29
CA PRO A 116 21.71 -11.43 2.95
C PRO A 116 20.74 -11.81 4.05
N MET A 117 20.31 -10.86 4.87
CA MET A 117 19.38 -11.13 5.98
C MET A 117 17.95 -11.35 5.51
N VAL A 118 17.51 -10.66 4.47
CA VAL A 118 16.19 -10.89 3.84
C VAL A 118 16.11 -12.32 3.30
N HIS A 119 17.17 -12.76 2.62
CA HIS A 119 17.26 -14.13 2.13
C HIS A 119 17.27 -15.18 3.27
N CYS A 120 17.98 -14.92 4.36
CA CYS A 120 17.95 -15.80 5.54
C CYS A 120 16.54 -15.90 6.12
N ILE A 121 15.83 -14.77 6.28
CA ILE A 121 14.45 -14.76 6.79
C ILE A 121 13.53 -15.56 5.87
N GLU A 122 13.65 -15.39 4.55
CA GLU A 122 12.87 -16.16 3.59
C GLU A 122 13.07 -17.67 3.78
N GLN A 123 14.32 -18.12 3.92
CA GLN A 123 14.63 -19.53 4.13
C GLN A 123 14.10 -20.08 5.46
N GLU A 124 14.05 -19.26 6.50
CA GLU A 124 13.50 -19.66 7.81
C GLU A 124 11.95 -19.69 7.82
N VAL A 125 11.31 -18.85 7.02
CA VAL A 125 9.84 -18.78 6.98
C VAL A 125 9.24 -19.84 6.05
N LEU A 126 9.90 -20.18 4.96
CA LEU A 126 9.40 -21.13 3.95
C LEU A 126 9.01 -22.53 4.49
N PRO A 127 9.74 -23.15 5.44
CA PRO A 127 9.37 -24.44 5.98
C PRO A 127 7.96 -24.45 6.61
N TRP A 128 7.60 -23.38 7.31
CA TRP A 128 6.34 -23.33 8.02
C TRP A 128 5.08 -23.52 7.13
N PRO A 129 4.85 -22.75 6.05
CA PRO A 129 3.71 -22.99 5.17
C PRO A 129 3.78 -24.33 4.45
N CYS A 130 4.96 -24.83 4.14
CA CYS A 130 5.14 -26.13 3.51
C CYS A 130 4.71 -27.28 4.42
N GLU A 131 5.04 -27.22 5.70
CA GLU A 131 4.58 -28.16 6.72
C GLU A 131 3.05 -28.12 6.87
N GLN A 132 2.44 -26.92 6.86
CA GLN A 132 0.98 -26.78 7.02
C GLN A 132 0.20 -27.47 5.90
N VAL A 133 0.78 -27.54 4.68
CA VAL A 133 0.15 -28.20 3.52
C VAL A 133 0.66 -29.61 3.27
N GLY A 134 1.50 -30.14 4.14
CA GLY A 134 1.97 -31.53 4.09
C GLY A 134 3.02 -31.80 3.01
N PHE A 135 3.85 -30.84 2.65
CA PHE A 135 5.00 -31.08 1.77
C PHE A 135 6.05 -31.94 2.44
N PRO A 136 6.79 -32.75 1.66
CA PRO A 136 7.86 -33.60 2.19
C PRO A 136 9.03 -32.78 2.79
N GLU A 137 9.79 -33.38 3.69
CA GLU A 137 10.88 -32.71 4.44
C GLU A 137 11.91 -31.97 3.55
N HIS A 138 12.09 -32.39 2.31
CA HIS A 138 13.03 -31.77 1.36
C HIS A 138 12.31 -30.91 0.35
N HIS A 139 11.61 -29.93 0.85
CA HIS A 139 10.94 -28.92 0.01
C HIS A 139 11.82 -27.68 -0.19
N GLY A 140 11.60 -26.99 -1.29
CA GLY A 140 12.19 -25.70 -1.56
C GLY A 140 11.11 -24.74 -2.07
N GLY A 141 11.39 -23.46 -2.00
CA GLY A 141 10.46 -22.45 -2.48
C GLY A 141 11.08 -21.06 -2.51
N VAL A 142 10.28 -20.13 -2.99
CA VAL A 142 10.57 -18.69 -3.01
C VAL A 142 9.26 -17.94 -2.92
N PHE A 143 9.22 -16.84 -2.20
CA PHE A 143 8.08 -15.95 -2.25
C PHE A 143 8.11 -15.14 -3.55
N VAL A 144 6.94 -15.02 -4.18
CA VAL A 144 6.74 -14.23 -5.40
C VAL A 144 5.65 -13.18 -5.14
N SER A 145 5.74 -12.04 -5.83
CA SER A 145 4.74 -10.98 -5.80
C SER A 145 3.66 -11.18 -6.86
#